data_9ea25bf2b294263581673096201b8304
#
_entry.id   9ea25bf2b294263581673096201b8304
#
_cell.length_a   1.000
_cell.length_b   1.000
_cell.length_c   1.000
_cell.angle_alpha   90.00
_cell.angle_beta   90.00
_cell.angle_gamma   90.00
#
_symmetry.space_group_name_H-M   'P 1'
#
loop_
_entity.id
_entity.type
_entity.pdbx_description
1 polymer ?
#
loop_
_entity_poly.entity_id
_entity_poly.type
_entity_poly.pdbx_seq_one_letter_code
_entity_poly.pdbx_strand_id
1 'polypeptide(L)'
;MQNINEIEKLVKLISRLPGLGPKSAKRIVLKLINTRDELLKPMTNSLAQVYKNVSRCHSCGSLKSNSIGCNNCENNTNKFNKICVVENIADQWSIENSSIYKGYFHILGGTISSSGQRKEDLLINSLVERAKKDDIEEVIIATSATVEGQTTAYYIQDSLKETNVKVSKLAQGLPVGGEIENLDDGTLFSAFKNRNGIGNNSN
;
A
#
# COMPACT_ATOMS: atom_id res chain seq x y z
N MET A 1 -18.23 -38.85 -12.26
CA MET A 1 -17.27 -38.33 -11.25
C MET A 1 -18.07 -38.05 -10.00
N GLN A 2 -17.71 -38.62 -8.85
CA GLN A 2 -18.31 -38.21 -7.58
C GLN A 2 -17.91 -36.74 -7.35
N ASN A 3 -18.90 -35.83 -7.31
CA ASN A 3 -18.68 -34.43 -6.93
C ASN A 3 -18.39 -34.37 -5.44
N ILE A 4 -17.12 -34.23 -5.08
CA ILE A 4 -16.72 -34.02 -3.68
C ILE A 4 -16.88 -32.53 -3.39
N ASN A 5 -17.95 -32.18 -2.70
CA ASN A 5 -18.36 -30.78 -2.44
C ASN A 5 -17.25 -29.93 -1.80
N GLU A 6 -16.42 -30.51 -0.93
CA GLU A 6 -15.29 -29.85 -0.27
C GLU A 6 -14.22 -29.44 -1.26
N ILE A 7 -13.91 -30.29 -2.24
CA ILE A 7 -12.94 -30.01 -3.31
C ILE A 7 -13.45 -28.85 -4.18
N GLU A 8 -14.72 -28.90 -4.60
CA GLU A 8 -15.33 -27.87 -5.43
C GLU A 8 -15.35 -26.50 -4.74
N LYS A 9 -15.73 -26.47 -3.46
CA LYS A 9 -15.69 -25.25 -2.65
C LYS A 9 -14.26 -24.66 -2.58
N LEU A 10 -13.27 -25.50 -2.32
CA LEU A 10 -11.88 -25.04 -2.25
C LEU A 10 -11.37 -24.53 -3.61
N VAL A 11 -11.66 -25.24 -4.71
CA VAL A 11 -11.35 -24.79 -6.07
C VAL A 11 -11.98 -23.43 -6.35
N LYS A 12 -13.25 -23.23 -5.99
CA LYS A 12 -13.97 -21.98 -6.17
C LYS A 12 -13.34 -20.83 -5.35
N LEU A 13 -12.88 -21.09 -4.13
CA LEU A 13 -12.18 -20.09 -3.31
C LEU A 13 -10.82 -19.71 -3.91
N ILE A 14 -10.02 -20.69 -4.29
CA ILE A 14 -8.69 -20.45 -4.87
C ILE A 14 -8.81 -19.74 -6.24
N SER A 15 -9.84 -20.05 -7.03
CA SER A 15 -10.06 -19.38 -8.32
C SER A 15 -10.43 -17.89 -8.23
N ARG A 16 -10.74 -17.39 -7.03
CA ARG A 16 -10.97 -15.95 -6.78
C ARG A 16 -9.69 -15.17 -6.51
N LEU A 17 -8.56 -15.88 -6.31
CA LEU A 17 -7.28 -15.21 -6.11
C LEU A 17 -6.77 -14.61 -7.43
N PRO A 18 -6.14 -13.42 -7.38
CA PRO A 18 -5.61 -12.77 -8.58
C PRO A 18 -4.65 -13.69 -9.36
N GLY A 19 -4.80 -13.72 -10.68
CA GLY A 19 -3.96 -14.55 -11.57
C GLY A 19 -4.29 -16.05 -11.56
N LEU A 20 -5.26 -16.52 -10.79
CA LEU A 20 -5.65 -17.93 -10.72
C LEU A 20 -7.00 -18.17 -11.37
N GLY A 21 -6.97 -18.79 -12.55
CA GLY A 21 -8.19 -19.29 -13.22
C GLY A 21 -8.63 -20.66 -12.67
N PRO A 22 -9.87 -21.13 -13.04
CA PRO A 22 -10.41 -22.40 -12.53
C PRO A 22 -9.51 -23.61 -12.80
N LYS A 23 -8.80 -23.65 -13.94
CA LYS A 23 -7.87 -24.74 -14.30
C LYS A 23 -6.66 -24.78 -13.35
N SER A 24 -6.06 -23.63 -13.07
CA SER A 24 -4.94 -23.51 -12.13
C SER A 24 -5.37 -23.81 -10.70
N ALA A 25 -6.52 -23.28 -10.26
CA ALA A 25 -7.10 -23.57 -8.95
C ALA A 25 -7.30 -25.08 -8.74
N LYS A 26 -7.85 -25.80 -9.74
CA LYS A 26 -8.03 -27.25 -9.66
C LYS A 26 -6.71 -28.00 -9.53
N ARG A 27 -5.66 -27.58 -10.26
CA ARG A 27 -4.32 -28.17 -10.13
C ARG A 27 -3.71 -27.95 -8.76
N ILE A 28 -3.87 -26.73 -8.19
CA ILE A 28 -3.41 -26.39 -6.84
C ILE A 28 -4.09 -27.28 -5.79
N VAL A 29 -5.43 -27.39 -5.85
CA VAL A 29 -6.19 -28.20 -4.89
C VAL A 29 -5.75 -29.67 -4.94
N LEU A 30 -5.59 -30.24 -6.14
CA LEU A 30 -5.11 -31.62 -6.29
C LEU A 30 -3.69 -31.78 -5.72
N LYS A 31 -2.79 -30.81 -5.94
CA LYS A 31 -1.46 -30.85 -5.35
C LYS A 31 -1.53 -30.83 -3.81
N LEU A 32 -2.34 -29.94 -3.24
CA LEU A 32 -2.53 -29.85 -1.78
C LEU A 32 -3.03 -31.17 -1.18
N ILE A 33 -4.00 -31.83 -1.84
CA ILE A 33 -4.54 -33.09 -1.39
C ILE A 33 -3.47 -34.20 -1.45
N ASN A 34 -2.66 -34.23 -2.51
CA ASN A 34 -1.58 -35.22 -2.67
C ASN A 34 -0.40 -35.02 -1.72
N THR A 35 -0.21 -33.78 -1.21
CA THR A 35 0.84 -33.44 -0.23
C THR A 35 0.24 -32.98 1.10
N ARG A 36 -0.66 -33.81 1.64
CA ARG A 36 -1.55 -33.46 2.74
C ARG A 36 -0.80 -33.00 4.00
N ASP A 37 0.15 -33.80 4.47
CA ASP A 37 0.87 -33.52 5.72
C ASP A 37 1.99 -32.50 5.54
N GLU A 38 2.62 -32.47 4.35
CA GLU A 38 3.74 -31.58 4.06
C GLU A 38 3.30 -30.16 3.70
N LEU A 39 2.14 -30.00 3.05
CA LEU A 39 1.71 -28.71 2.52
C LEU A 39 0.31 -28.29 2.99
N LEU A 40 -0.72 -29.12 2.84
CA LEU A 40 -2.08 -28.75 3.15
C LEU A 40 -2.26 -28.42 4.64
N LYS A 41 -1.78 -29.28 5.53
CA LYS A 41 -1.90 -29.11 6.98
C LYS A 41 -1.16 -27.86 7.50
N PRO A 42 0.13 -27.63 7.17
CA PRO A 42 0.81 -26.40 7.57
C PRO A 42 0.17 -25.14 6.98
N MET A 43 -0.27 -25.18 5.72
CA MET A 43 -0.94 -24.05 5.07
C MET A 43 -2.25 -23.70 5.77
N THR A 44 -3.07 -24.70 6.11
CA THR A 44 -4.32 -24.50 6.85
C THR A 44 -4.07 -23.85 8.21
N ASN A 45 -3.06 -24.34 8.95
CA ASN A 45 -2.69 -23.77 10.24
C ASN A 45 -2.19 -22.32 10.11
N SER A 46 -1.34 -22.03 9.12
CA SER A 46 -0.83 -20.68 8.88
C SER A 46 -1.93 -19.72 8.48
N LEU A 47 -2.85 -20.12 7.61
CA LEU A 47 -4.01 -19.30 7.25
C LEU A 47 -4.90 -18.99 8.46
N ALA A 48 -5.16 -19.99 9.31
CA ALA A 48 -5.92 -19.79 10.53
C ALA A 48 -5.21 -18.84 11.52
N GLN A 49 -3.88 -18.93 11.65
CA GLN A 49 -3.09 -18.03 12.48
C GLN A 49 -3.11 -16.60 11.94
N VAL A 50 -2.94 -16.40 10.65
CA VAL A 50 -3.02 -15.07 10.01
C VAL A 50 -4.40 -14.47 10.23
N TYR A 51 -5.47 -15.24 9.97
CA TYR A 51 -6.84 -14.77 10.20
C TYR A 51 -7.10 -14.33 11.66
N LYS A 52 -6.59 -15.09 12.63
CA LYS A 52 -6.79 -14.81 14.06
C LYS A 52 -5.92 -13.67 14.59
N ASN A 53 -4.66 -13.60 14.14
CA ASN A 53 -3.64 -12.80 14.81
C ASN A 53 -3.23 -11.54 14.04
N VAL A 54 -3.58 -11.40 12.77
CA VAL A 54 -3.20 -10.24 11.96
C VAL A 54 -4.43 -9.40 11.62
N SER A 55 -4.33 -8.11 11.86
CA SER A 55 -5.36 -7.14 11.51
C SER A 55 -4.76 -5.85 10.99
N ARG A 56 -5.59 -4.97 10.42
CA ARG A 56 -5.17 -3.61 10.06
C ARG A 56 -5.20 -2.70 11.27
N CYS A 57 -4.18 -1.90 11.42
CA CYS A 57 -4.16 -0.85 12.43
C CYS A 57 -5.15 0.26 12.06
N HIS A 58 -6.06 0.60 12.96
CA HIS A 58 -7.06 1.65 12.74
C HIS A 58 -6.44 3.04 12.63
N SER A 59 -5.29 3.26 13.25
CA SER A 59 -4.60 4.55 13.24
C SER A 59 -3.80 4.79 11.96
N CYS A 60 -3.01 3.81 11.51
CA CYS A 60 -2.09 4.03 10.38
C CYS A 60 -2.32 3.11 9.17
N GLY A 61 -3.26 2.17 9.24
CA GLY A 61 -3.57 1.26 8.16
C GLY A 61 -2.58 0.13 7.91
N SER A 62 -1.41 0.09 8.58
CA SER A 62 -0.43 -1.00 8.47
C SER A 62 -0.97 -2.30 9.03
N LEU A 63 -0.40 -3.43 8.61
CA LEU A 63 -0.66 -4.71 9.27
C LEU A 63 -0.05 -4.72 10.66
N LYS A 64 -0.79 -5.23 11.63
CA LYS A 64 -0.33 -5.40 13.00
C LYS A 64 -0.64 -6.80 13.52
N SER A 65 0.20 -7.26 14.45
CA SER A 65 -0.12 -8.42 15.26
C SER A 65 -1.02 -8.00 16.42
N ASN A 66 -2.10 -8.75 16.65
CA ASN A 66 -3.03 -8.47 17.76
C ASN A 66 -2.38 -8.65 19.14
N SER A 67 -1.27 -9.40 19.24
CA SER A 67 -0.54 -9.64 20.48
C SER A 67 0.57 -8.63 20.77
N ILE A 68 1.18 -8.05 19.72
CA ILE A 68 2.38 -7.19 19.84
C ILE A 68 2.02 -5.72 19.62
N GLY A 69 0.92 -5.43 18.94
CA GLY A 69 0.55 -4.08 18.53
C GLY A 69 1.11 -3.70 17.16
N CYS A 70 1.11 -2.41 16.86
CA CYS A 70 1.52 -1.88 15.58
C CYS A 70 2.98 -1.40 15.59
N ASN A 71 3.85 -2.10 14.86
CA ASN A 71 5.26 -1.70 14.75
C ASN A 71 5.48 -0.40 13.99
N ASN A 72 4.49 0.08 13.23
CA ASN A 72 4.63 1.32 12.49
C ASN A 72 4.32 2.56 13.34
N CYS A 73 3.27 2.55 14.16
CA CYS A 73 2.83 3.74 14.90
C CYS A 73 2.85 3.61 16.43
N GLU A 74 2.90 2.40 17.00
CA GLU A 74 2.85 2.20 18.44
C GLU A 74 4.23 1.88 19.05
N ASN A 75 5.03 1.04 18.39
CA ASN A 75 6.26 0.48 18.97
C ASN A 75 7.55 1.08 18.40
N ASN A 76 7.49 2.20 17.68
CA ASN A 76 8.65 2.69 16.96
C ASN A 76 9.14 4.03 17.48
N THR A 77 10.20 3.99 18.26
CA THR A 77 10.81 5.17 18.90
C THR A 77 11.92 5.85 18.08
N ASN A 78 12.36 5.26 16.98
CA ASN A 78 13.55 5.70 16.22
C ASN A 78 13.25 6.19 14.81
N LYS A 79 12.02 6.57 14.49
CA LYS A 79 11.65 7.09 13.17
C LYS A 79 11.76 8.61 13.11
N PHE A 80 12.11 9.11 11.93
CA PHE A 80 12.01 10.55 11.66
C PHE A 80 10.54 11.00 11.78
N ASN A 81 10.32 12.22 12.22
CA ASN A 81 8.99 12.82 12.40
C ASN A 81 8.29 13.15 11.08
N LYS A 82 8.22 12.15 10.18
CA LYS A 82 7.60 12.24 8.86
C LYS A 82 6.67 11.07 8.62
N ILE A 83 5.59 11.33 7.91
CA ILE A 83 4.62 10.30 7.49
C ILE A 83 4.65 10.17 5.97
N CYS A 84 4.97 8.97 5.46
CA CYS A 84 4.78 8.62 4.06
C CYS A 84 3.38 8.01 3.87
N VAL A 85 2.55 8.67 3.07
CA VAL A 85 1.18 8.24 2.78
C VAL A 85 1.17 7.42 1.51
N VAL A 86 0.74 6.16 1.60
CA VAL A 86 0.65 5.22 0.48
C VAL A 86 -0.78 4.68 0.33
N GLU A 87 -1.11 4.17 -0.84
CA GLU A 87 -2.45 3.67 -1.15
C GLU A 87 -2.73 2.33 -0.50
N ASN A 88 -1.75 1.43 -0.51
CA ASN A 88 -1.89 0.05 -0.06
C ASN A 88 -0.64 -0.47 0.65
N ILE A 89 -0.75 -1.68 1.20
CA ILE A 89 0.33 -2.32 1.98
C ILE A 89 1.50 -2.76 1.09
N ALA A 90 1.25 -3.09 -0.18
CA ALA A 90 2.32 -3.49 -1.09
C ALA A 90 3.25 -2.30 -1.40
N ASP A 91 2.70 -1.08 -1.49
CA ASP A 91 3.50 0.15 -1.64
C ASP A 91 4.36 0.39 -0.41
N GLN A 92 3.79 0.23 0.81
CA GLN A 92 4.56 0.29 2.06
C GLN A 92 5.75 -0.68 2.01
N TRP A 93 5.51 -1.95 1.71
CA TRP A 93 6.57 -2.97 1.66
C TRP A 93 7.63 -2.67 0.61
N SER A 94 7.24 -2.15 -0.54
CA SER A 94 8.20 -1.76 -1.60
C SER A 94 9.16 -0.68 -1.12
N ILE A 95 8.64 0.35 -0.43
CA ILE A 95 9.45 1.44 0.11
C ILE A 95 10.31 0.94 1.30
N GLU A 96 9.76 0.12 2.20
CA GLU A 96 10.51 -0.44 3.32
C GLU A 96 11.68 -1.33 2.84
N ASN A 97 11.44 -2.18 1.84
CA ASN A 97 12.48 -3.05 1.27
C ASN A 97 13.62 -2.26 0.60
N SER A 98 13.34 -1.08 0.07
CA SER A 98 14.37 -0.20 -0.52
C SER A 98 15.28 0.44 0.53
N SER A 99 14.86 0.47 1.80
CA SER A 99 15.56 1.11 2.92
C SER A 99 15.86 2.61 2.76
N ILE A 100 15.24 3.28 1.79
CA ILE A 100 15.44 4.71 1.52
C ILE A 100 14.63 5.62 2.43
N TYR A 101 13.61 5.10 3.09
CA TYR A 101 12.72 5.83 3.97
C TYR A 101 12.66 5.21 5.37
N LYS A 102 12.81 6.03 6.41
CA LYS A 102 12.85 5.59 7.82
C LYS A 102 11.77 6.23 8.70
N GLY A 103 10.84 6.98 8.13
CA GLY A 103 9.73 7.60 8.86
C GLY A 103 8.54 6.63 9.08
N TYR A 104 7.44 7.21 9.52
CA TYR A 104 6.18 6.49 9.68
C TYR A 104 5.47 6.32 8.35
N PHE A 105 4.66 5.27 8.23
CA PHE A 105 3.74 5.10 7.10
C PHE A 105 2.30 5.38 7.51
N HIS A 106 1.50 5.77 6.52
CA HIS A 106 0.06 5.82 6.62
C HIS A 106 -0.56 5.22 5.36
N ILE A 107 -1.31 4.14 5.52
CA ILE A 107 -1.89 3.37 4.43
C ILE A 107 -3.37 3.72 4.32
N LEU A 108 -3.74 4.37 3.24
CA LEU A 108 -5.11 4.85 3.00
C LEU A 108 -6.11 3.70 2.87
N GLY A 109 -5.72 2.63 2.18
CA GLY A 109 -6.60 1.51 1.86
C GLY A 109 -7.14 1.56 0.43
N GLY A 110 -6.67 2.48 -0.39
CA GLY A 110 -7.04 2.67 -1.77
C GLY A 110 -6.95 4.12 -2.22
N THR A 111 -7.66 4.45 -3.30
CA THR A 111 -7.77 5.80 -3.87
C THR A 111 -9.23 6.22 -4.01
N ILE A 112 -9.49 7.52 -4.04
CA ILE A 112 -10.80 8.05 -4.37
C ILE A 112 -11.06 7.76 -5.85
N SER A 113 -12.08 6.97 -6.14
CA SER A 113 -12.46 6.65 -7.52
C SER A 113 -13.93 6.95 -7.78
N SER A 114 -14.24 7.30 -9.03
CA SER A 114 -15.61 7.49 -9.50
C SER A 114 -16.44 6.20 -9.53
N SER A 115 -15.76 5.04 -9.51
CA SER A 115 -16.37 3.72 -9.72
C SER A 115 -16.64 2.91 -8.46
N GLY A 116 -16.32 3.41 -7.23
CA GLY A 116 -16.67 2.63 -6.05
C GLY A 116 -16.11 3.04 -4.70
N GLN A 117 -14.88 3.50 -4.60
CA GLN A 117 -14.32 3.80 -3.30
C GLN A 117 -14.58 5.25 -2.89
N ARG A 118 -15.31 5.43 -1.81
CA ARG A 118 -15.68 6.74 -1.28
C ARG A 118 -14.58 7.28 -0.37
N LYS A 119 -14.58 8.60 -0.15
CA LYS A 119 -13.64 9.28 0.76
C LYS A 119 -13.71 8.70 2.18
N GLU A 120 -14.91 8.32 2.62
CA GLU A 120 -15.21 7.80 3.95
C GLU A 120 -14.59 6.43 4.20
N ASP A 121 -14.33 5.67 3.13
CA ASP A 121 -13.72 4.33 3.21
C ASP A 121 -12.19 4.41 3.39
N LEU A 122 -11.59 5.59 3.19
CA LEU A 122 -10.16 5.81 3.31
C LEU A 122 -9.80 6.37 4.69
N LEU A 123 -8.60 6.01 5.20
CA LEU A 123 -8.11 6.46 6.50
C LEU A 123 -7.61 7.92 6.52
N ILE A 124 -8.27 8.84 5.80
CA ILE A 124 -7.82 10.24 5.68
C ILE A 124 -8.05 11.00 7.00
N ASN A 125 -9.18 10.81 7.66
CA ASN A 125 -9.45 11.46 8.94
C ASN A 125 -8.42 11.05 10.00
N SER A 126 -8.04 9.78 10.05
CA SER A 126 -7.01 9.27 10.95
C SER A 126 -5.62 9.86 10.62
N LEU A 127 -5.31 10.12 9.34
CA LEU A 127 -4.09 10.84 8.95
C LEU A 127 -4.05 12.25 9.52
N VAL A 128 -5.15 13.00 9.41
CA VAL A 128 -5.26 14.37 9.94
C VAL A 128 -5.09 14.37 11.46
N GLU A 129 -5.71 13.41 12.16
CA GLU A 129 -5.54 13.28 13.62
C GLU A 129 -4.10 12.98 14.02
N ARG A 130 -3.41 12.11 13.27
CA ARG A 130 -2.00 11.80 13.51
C ARG A 130 -1.11 13.01 13.25
N ALA A 131 -1.35 13.73 12.16
CA ALA A 131 -0.60 14.94 11.83
C ALA A 131 -0.74 16.06 12.90
N LYS A 132 -1.87 16.08 13.60
CA LYS A 132 -2.11 17.05 14.70
C LYS A 132 -1.50 16.63 16.04
N LYS A 133 -1.41 15.33 16.32
CA LYS A 133 -1.03 14.79 17.64
C LYS A 133 0.44 14.45 17.78
N ASP A 134 1.04 13.95 16.70
CA ASP A 134 2.35 13.33 16.75
C ASP A 134 3.35 14.35 16.19
N ASP A 135 3.99 15.20 16.84
CA ASP A 135 5.02 16.16 16.41
C ASP A 135 5.57 15.92 14.98
N ILE A 136 4.65 15.73 14.02
CA ILE A 136 4.97 15.41 12.63
C ILE A 136 5.36 16.69 11.91
N GLU A 137 6.55 16.69 11.32
CA GLU A 137 7.09 17.81 10.57
C GLU A 137 6.65 17.79 9.09
N GLU A 138 6.51 16.60 8.52
CA GLU A 138 6.21 16.45 7.09
C GLU A 138 5.31 15.24 6.80
N VAL A 139 4.31 15.46 5.96
CA VAL A 139 3.51 14.42 5.32
C VAL A 139 3.89 14.32 3.85
N ILE A 140 4.47 13.18 3.45
CA ILE A 140 4.92 12.90 2.09
C ILE A 140 3.84 12.06 1.40
N ILE A 141 3.20 12.60 0.38
CA ILE A 141 2.18 11.91 -0.41
C ILE A 141 2.87 11.05 -1.47
N ALA A 142 2.74 9.74 -1.35
CA ALA A 142 3.29 8.72 -2.25
C ALA A 142 2.17 7.91 -2.92
N THR A 143 1.13 8.60 -3.40
CA THR A 143 0.07 8.00 -4.22
C THR A 143 0.55 7.83 -5.67
N SER A 144 -0.12 6.95 -6.41
CA SER A 144 0.16 6.70 -7.83
C SER A 144 0.03 7.96 -8.69
N ALA A 145 0.68 7.95 -9.87
CA ALA A 145 0.57 9.03 -10.85
C ALA A 145 -0.73 8.97 -11.69
N THR A 146 -1.66 8.07 -11.36
CA THR A 146 -2.97 7.95 -12.01
C THR A 146 -3.89 9.12 -11.67
N VAL A 147 -4.99 9.28 -12.41
CA VAL A 147 -6.01 10.32 -12.15
C VAL A 147 -6.57 10.18 -10.73
N GLU A 148 -6.88 8.94 -10.32
CA GLU A 148 -7.38 8.62 -8.99
C GLU A 148 -6.35 8.94 -7.89
N GLY A 149 -5.10 8.55 -8.10
CA GLY A 149 -4.01 8.84 -7.15
C GLY A 149 -3.76 10.34 -7.00
N GLN A 150 -3.82 11.11 -8.10
CA GLN A 150 -3.68 12.56 -8.06
C GLN A 150 -4.88 13.23 -7.38
N THR A 151 -6.11 12.80 -7.68
CA THR A 151 -7.33 13.28 -7.02
C THR A 151 -7.25 13.03 -5.51
N THR A 152 -6.79 11.85 -5.12
CA THR A 152 -6.60 11.49 -3.71
C THR A 152 -5.53 12.37 -3.06
N ALA A 153 -4.42 12.64 -3.75
CA ALA A 153 -3.36 13.53 -3.26
C ALA A 153 -3.87 14.95 -2.99
N TYR A 154 -4.66 15.53 -3.91
CA TYR A 154 -5.25 16.84 -3.72
C TYR A 154 -6.22 16.88 -2.53
N TYR A 155 -7.03 15.84 -2.37
CA TYR A 155 -7.94 15.75 -1.24
C TYR A 155 -7.21 15.63 0.11
N ILE A 156 -6.12 14.86 0.17
CA ILE A 156 -5.27 14.77 1.36
C ILE A 156 -4.64 16.13 1.68
N GLN A 157 -4.09 16.81 0.67
CA GLN A 157 -3.49 18.14 0.83
C GLN A 157 -4.52 19.12 1.37
N ASP A 158 -5.74 19.11 0.84
CA ASP A 158 -6.84 19.96 1.31
C ASP A 158 -7.23 19.65 2.75
N SER A 159 -7.33 18.37 3.11
CA SER A 159 -7.65 17.93 4.47
C SER A 159 -6.59 18.31 5.52
N LEU A 160 -5.34 18.51 5.10
CA LEU A 160 -4.22 18.88 5.97
C LEU A 160 -4.00 20.40 6.07
N LYS A 161 -4.75 21.25 5.34
CA LYS A 161 -4.54 22.71 5.33
C LYS A 161 -4.61 23.38 6.70
N GLU A 162 -5.44 22.84 7.59
CA GLU A 162 -5.59 23.37 8.96
C GLU A 162 -4.56 22.80 9.94
N THR A 163 -3.60 22.03 9.44
CA THR A 163 -2.47 21.53 10.23
C THR A 163 -1.22 22.35 9.90
N ASN A 164 -0.30 22.44 10.85
CA ASN A 164 0.99 23.13 10.61
C ASN A 164 2.03 22.23 9.92
N VAL A 165 1.62 21.04 9.46
CA VAL A 165 2.52 20.07 8.87
C VAL A 165 2.90 20.46 7.43
N LYS A 166 4.18 20.32 7.08
CA LYS A 166 4.62 20.45 5.69
C LYS A 166 4.05 19.30 4.87
N VAL A 167 3.40 19.60 3.76
CA VAL A 167 2.92 18.59 2.81
C VAL A 167 3.78 18.59 1.57
N SER A 168 4.33 17.44 1.21
CA SER A 168 5.10 17.23 -0.01
C SER A 168 4.57 16.02 -0.79
N LYS A 169 4.96 15.89 -2.05
CA LYS A 169 4.58 14.77 -2.92
C LYS A 169 5.82 14.21 -3.60
N LEU A 170 5.86 12.90 -3.84
CA LEU A 170 6.95 12.30 -4.59
C LEU A 170 7.04 12.91 -5.98
N ALA A 171 8.28 13.20 -6.40
CA ALA A 171 8.56 13.75 -7.72
C ALA A 171 8.14 12.78 -8.82
N GLN A 172 7.67 13.34 -9.93
CA GLN A 172 7.30 12.61 -11.14
C GLN A 172 8.17 13.11 -12.29
N GLY A 173 8.72 12.18 -13.08
CA GLY A 173 9.61 12.55 -14.19
C GLY A 173 10.32 11.36 -14.79
N LEU A 174 11.47 11.60 -15.40
CA LEU A 174 12.30 10.57 -16.02
C LEU A 174 12.79 9.55 -14.98
N PRO A 175 12.57 8.25 -15.20
CA PRO A 175 13.14 7.24 -14.31
C PRO A 175 14.68 7.19 -14.49
N VAL A 176 15.38 6.90 -13.40
CA VAL A 176 16.84 6.74 -13.43
C VAL A 176 17.22 5.57 -14.36
N GLY A 177 18.08 5.84 -15.34
CA GLY A 177 18.47 4.86 -16.35
C GLY A 177 17.45 4.71 -17.50
N GLY A 178 16.38 5.50 -17.53
CA GLY A 178 15.43 5.51 -18.65
C GLY A 178 15.93 6.37 -19.81
N GLU A 179 15.73 5.87 -21.03
CA GLU A 179 16.01 6.59 -22.28
C GLU A 179 14.75 7.33 -22.76
N ILE A 180 14.90 8.56 -23.21
CA ILE A 180 13.77 9.44 -23.59
C ILE A 180 12.90 8.80 -24.67
N GLU A 181 13.51 8.12 -25.66
CA GLU A 181 12.81 7.47 -26.78
C GLU A 181 11.87 6.34 -26.35
N ASN A 182 12.07 5.77 -25.16
CA ASN A 182 11.30 4.66 -24.63
C ASN A 182 10.19 5.09 -23.67
N LEU A 183 9.99 6.40 -23.49
CA LEU A 183 9.01 6.92 -22.55
C LEU A 183 7.69 7.27 -23.24
N ASP A 184 6.60 7.08 -22.52
CA ASP A 184 5.27 7.51 -22.94
C ASP A 184 5.10 9.04 -22.81
N ASP A 185 4.16 9.61 -23.56
CA ASP A 185 3.88 11.04 -23.60
C ASP A 185 3.52 11.63 -22.22
N GLY A 186 2.84 10.86 -21.37
CA GLY A 186 2.45 11.30 -20.02
C GLY A 186 3.65 11.46 -19.11
N THR A 187 4.60 10.54 -19.18
CA THR A 187 5.88 10.60 -18.45
C THR A 187 6.72 11.78 -18.93
N LEU A 188 6.82 11.98 -20.24
CA LEU A 188 7.53 13.12 -20.82
C LEU A 188 6.89 14.46 -20.42
N PHE A 189 5.56 14.56 -20.49
CA PHE A 189 4.85 15.76 -20.03
C PHE A 189 5.13 16.07 -18.56
N SER A 190 5.12 15.05 -17.70
CA SER A 190 5.40 15.18 -16.26
C SER A 190 6.83 15.64 -16.01
N ALA A 191 7.81 15.09 -16.76
CA ALA A 191 9.20 15.47 -16.68
C ALA A 191 9.41 16.94 -17.06
N PHE A 192 8.80 17.39 -18.16
CA PHE A 192 8.88 18.80 -18.57
C PHE A 192 8.21 19.73 -17.57
N LYS A 193 7.05 19.35 -17.03
CA LYS A 193 6.32 20.13 -16.02
C LYS A 193 7.11 20.30 -14.72
N ASN A 194 7.78 19.23 -14.27
CA ASN A 194 8.51 19.18 -13.01
C ASN A 194 10.03 19.43 -13.19
N ARG A 195 10.46 19.94 -14.34
CA ARG A 195 11.89 20.23 -14.60
C ARG A 195 12.44 21.22 -13.57
N ASN A 196 13.64 20.93 -13.11
CA ASN A 196 14.37 21.82 -12.21
C ASN A 196 15.45 22.58 -12.98
N GLY A 197 15.74 23.80 -12.56
CA GLY A 197 16.86 24.58 -13.11
C GLY A 197 18.20 23.92 -12.76
N ILE A 198 19.11 23.87 -13.73
CA ILE A 198 20.51 23.49 -13.51
C ILE A 198 21.26 24.82 -13.27
N GLY A 199 21.42 25.22 -12.03
CA GLY A 199 22.10 26.44 -11.69
C GLY A 199 22.40 26.49 -10.21
N ASN A 200 23.62 26.79 -9.89
CA ASN A 200 24.22 27.10 -8.59
C ASN A 200 23.24 27.17 -7.41
N ASN A 201 23.01 26.05 -6.74
CA ASN A 201 22.59 26.07 -5.34
C ASN A 201 23.83 26.45 -4.51
N SER A 202 24.20 27.73 -4.58
CA SER A 202 24.98 28.38 -3.52
C SER A 202 23.92 28.91 -2.57
N ASN A 203 23.55 28.10 -1.58
CA ASN A 203 23.28 28.47 -0.18
C ASN A 203 22.57 27.32 0.54
#